data_a6d53a3d50c940b90f7e65f6c407de92
#
_entry.id   a6d53a3d50c940b90f7e65f6c407de92
#
_cell.length_a   1.000
_cell.length_b   1.000
_cell.length_c   1.000
_cell.angle_alpha   90.00
_cell.angle_beta   90.00
_cell.angle_gamma   90.00
#
_symmetry.space_group_name_H-M   'P 1'
#
loop_
_entity.id
_entity.type
_entity.pdbx_description
1 polymer ?
#
loop_
_entity_poly.entity_id
_entity_poly.type
_entity_poly.pdbx_seq_one_letter_code
_entity_poly.pdbx_strand_id
1 'polypeptide(L)'
;VDRLLMLDSEGYAPEHQVLGLRAVDNQFTPRHWLLPDSRSGGGELGRRFAASLGERPATRVWQLKDGVCIGRAGAGQQDVVQPLRRLILAAAECAEPVSETRHEALEVQLSTAAASCLPRIEDLGAVEVDPAAIPMAEAEFILSGGNGIKDWGLFHRAATALGATEGASRVAVDDGFMGRERQVGASGVWVTARVYVAVGISGAIQHLQGIGACDKVVAINLDPGCDMVKRADVSVI
;
A
#
# COMPACT_ATOMS: atom_id res chain seq x y z
N VAL A 1 18.25 2.63 -21.28
CA VAL A 1 18.81 1.61 -20.37
C VAL A 1 19.97 0.93 -21.11
N ASP A 2 21.18 1.02 -20.58
CA ASP A 2 22.39 0.50 -21.26
C ASP A 2 22.70 -0.94 -20.85
N ARG A 3 22.26 -1.35 -19.67
CA ARG A 3 22.46 -2.71 -19.13
C ARG A 3 21.22 -3.23 -18.47
N LEU A 4 20.91 -4.50 -18.69
CA LEU A 4 19.88 -5.25 -18.00
C LEU A 4 20.57 -6.31 -17.13
N LEU A 5 20.46 -6.17 -15.81
CA LEU A 5 21.05 -7.10 -14.86
C LEU A 5 20.02 -8.16 -14.49
N MET A 6 20.34 -9.43 -14.77
CA MET A 6 19.45 -10.57 -14.53
C MET A 6 19.87 -11.29 -13.26
N LEU A 7 18.94 -11.47 -12.33
CA LEU A 7 19.10 -12.26 -11.12
C LEU A 7 18.03 -13.36 -11.10
N ASP A 8 18.46 -14.60 -11.16
CA ASP A 8 17.54 -15.73 -11.01
C ASP A 8 17.15 -15.91 -9.55
N SER A 9 15.86 -15.94 -9.30
CA SER A 9 15.28 -16.15 -7.97
C SER A 9 14.07 -17.08 -8.10
N GLU A 10 14.07 -18.18 -7.38
CA GLU A 10 12.93 -19.08 -7.32
C GLU A 10 11.93 -18.58 -6.27
N GLY A 11 10.70 -18.32 -6.70
CA GLY A 11 9.60 -17.93 -5.83
C GLY A 11 9.85 -16.60 -5.09
N TYR A 12 9.21 -16.46 -3.93
CA TYR A 12 9.36 -15.29 -3.07
C TYR A 12 10.59 -15.43 -2.17
N ALA A 13 11.70 -14.82 -2.58
CA ALA A 13 12.99 -14.90 -1.90
C ALA A 13 13.62 -13.51 -1.68
N PRO A 14 13.01 -12.62 -0.87
CA PRO A 14 13.45 -11.24 -0.72
C PRO A 14 14.87 -11.10 -0.19
N GLU A 15 15.31 -12.01 0.66
CA GLU A 15 16.70 -11.99 1.20
C GLU A 15 17.73 -12.30 0.10
N HIS A 16 17.43 -13.23 -0.81
CA HIS A 16 18.28 -13.52 -1.96
C HIS A 16 18.31 -12.33 -2.92
N GLN A 17 17.18 -11.70 -3.16
CA GLN A 17 17.10 -10.50 -3.99
C GLN A 17 17.91 -9.33 -3.39
N VAL A 18 17.90 -9.16 -2.07
CA VAL A 18 18.73 -8.16 -1.37
C VAL A 18 20.22 -8.46 -1.57
N LEU A 19 20.64 -9.72 -1.53
CA LEU A 19 22.04 -10.08 -1.85
C LEU A 19 22.41 -9.72 -3.28
N GLY A 20 21.51 -9.93 -4.24
CA GLY A 20 21.69 -9.47 -5.61
C GLY A 20 21.88 -7.96 -5.72
N LEU A 21 21.02 -7.18 -5.07
CA LEU A 21 21.16 -5.71 -5.02
C LEU A 21 22.48 -5.28 -4.38
N ARG A 22 22.92 -5.95 -3.32
CA ARG A 22 24.22 -5.69 -2.70
C ARG A 22 25.41 -6.02 -3.62
N ALA A 23 25.32 -7.09 -4.40
CA ALA A 23 26.33 -7.42 -5.40
C ALA A 23 26.43 -6.33 -6.46
N VAL A 24 25.28 -5.83 -6.95
CA VAL A 24 25.23 -4.68 -7.88
C VAL A 24 25.82 -3.43 -7.23
N ASP A 25 25.46 -3.16 -5.99
CA ASP A 25 25.94 -2.00 -5.24
C ASP A 25 27.46 -2.00 -5.10
N ASN A 26 28.03 -3.14 -4.76
CA ASN A 26 29.47 -3.32 -4.61
C ASN A 26 30.22 -3.23 -5.96
N GLN A 27 29.63 -3.73 -7.04
CA GLN A 27 30.27 -3.78 -8.34
C GLN A 27 30.20 -2.46 -9.10
N PHE A 28 29.04 -1.78 -9.04
CA PHE A 28 28.77 -0.61 -9.86
C PHE A 28 28.76 0.70 -9.09
N THR A 29 28.68 0.66 -7.75
CA THR A 29 28.63 1.83 -6.86
C THR A 29 27.70 2.95 -7.35
N PRO A 30 26.41 2.66 -7.62
CA PRO A 30 25.51 3.64 -8.18
C PRO A 30 25.31 4.84 -7.22
N ARG A 31 25.23 6.03 -7.81
CA ARG A 31 24.96 7.25 -7.02
C ARG A 31 23.60 7.21 -6.36
N HIS A 32 22.60 6.69 -7.07
CA HIS A 32 21.22 6.60 -6.61
C HIS A 32 20.61 5.27 -7.02
N TRP A 33 19.73 4.78 -6.16
CA TRP A 33 18.83 3.67 -6.41
C TRP A 33 17.43 4.19 -6.52
N LEU A 34 16.74 3.87 -7.59
CA LEU A 34 15.32 4.20 -7.79
C LEU A 34 14.53 2.90 -7.89
N LEU A 35 13.64 2.67 -6.94
CA LEU A 35 12.81 1.48 -6.86
C LEU A 35 11.34 1.91 -6.76
N PRO A 36 10.38 1.17 -7.33
CA PRO A 36 8.96 1.49 -7.17
C PRO A 36 8.52 1.24 -5.71
N ASP A 37 7.83 2.20 -5.09
CA ASP A 37 7.24 2.03 -3.75
C ASP A 37 5.89 1.30 -3.86
N SER A 38 5.89 0.10 -4.42
CA SER A 38 4.71 -0.73 -4.62
C SER A 38 4.73 -1.93 -3.69
N ARG A 39 3.53 -2.43 -3.35
CA ARG A 39 3.37 -3.57 -2.44
C ARG A 39 3.98 -4.86 -3.02
N SER A 40 3.80 -5.10 -4.31
CA SER A 40 4.28 -6.29 -5.03
C SER A 40 5.66 -6.14 -5.68
N GLY A 41 6.35 -5.04 -5.41
CA GLY A 41 7.63 -4.74 -6.07
C GLY A 41 8.67 -4.17 -5.11
N GLY A 42 9.26 -3.04 -5.49
CA GLY A 42 10.39 -2.45 -4.78
C GLY A 42 10.11 -1.90 -3.39
N GLY A 43 8.85 -1.77 -2.94
CA GLY A 43 8.53 -1.21 -1.64
C GLY A 43 9.11 -2.00 -0.47
N GLU A 44 8.90 -3.33 -0.43
CA GLU A 44 9.51 -4.19 0.57
C GLU A 44 11.01 -4.36 0.30
N LEU A 45 11.36 -4.74 -0.93
CA LEU A 45 12.74 -5.00 -1.33
C LEU A 45 13.65 -3.78 -1.08
N GLY A 46 13.19 -2.58 -1.42
CA GLY A 46 13.94 -1.36 -1.20
C GLY A 46 14.16 -1.04 0.28
N ARG A 47 13.18 -1.30 1.14
CA ARG A 47 13.34 -1.12 2.60
C ARG A 47 14.30 -2.14 3.21
N ARG A 48 14.22 -3.41 2.79
CA ARG A 48 15.17 -4.46 3.20
C ARG A 48 16.58 -4.16 2.72
N PHE A 49 16.72 -3.72 1.47
CA PHE A 49 18.01 -3.32 0.91
C PHE A 49 18.61 -2.12 1.68
N ALA A 50 17.81 -1.07 1.94
CA ALA A 50 18.24 0.06 2.74
C ALA A 50 18.72 -0.36 4.13
N ALA A 51 17.96 -1.22 4.81
CA ALA A 51 18.34 -1.77 6.11
C ALA A 51 19.67 -2.53 6.05
N SER A 52 19.90 -3.31 4.99
CA SER A 52 21.15 -4.06 4.79
C SER A 52 22.37 -3.16 4.60
N LEU A 53 22.18 -1.92 4.14
CA LEU A 53 23.22 -0.90 3.96
C LEU A 53 23.34 0.04 5.19
N GLY A 54 22.46 -0.06 6.17
CA GLY A 54 22.36 0.88 7.28
C GLY A 54 21.86 2.27 6.85
N GLU A 55 21.19 2.37 5.72
CA GLU A 55 20.69 3.62 5.14
C GLU A 55 19.17 3.79 5.36
N ARG A 56 18.69 5.03 5.24
CA ARG A 56 17.26 5.36 5.26
C ARG A 56 16.81 5.77 3.86
N PRO A 57 15.84 5.08 3.23
CA PRO A 57 15.32 5.46 1.94
C PRO A 57 14.40 6.69 2.05
N ALA A 58 14.33 7.49 0.97
CA ALA A 58 13.20 8.38 0.76
C ALA A 58 12.01 7.56 0.24
N THR A 59 10.84 7.65 0.87
CA THR A 59 9.66 6.84 0.53
C THR A 59 8.53 7.68 -0.04
N ARG A 60 7.66 7.07 -0.84
CA ARG A 60 6.50 7.73 -1.48
C ARG A 60 6.91 8.99 -2.25
N VAL A 61 8.07 8.94 -2.88
CA VAL A 61 8.62 10.09 -3.62
C VAL A 61 7.87 10.23 -4.93
N TRP A 62 7.17 11.34 -5.11
CA TRP A 62 6.44 11.63 -6.34
C TRP A 62 7.15 12.67 -7.21
N GLN A 63 8.12 13.42 -6.66
CA GLN A 63 8.90 14.39 -7.41
C GLN A 63 10.34 14.46 -6.90
N LEU A 64 11.26 14.56 -7.84
CA LEU A 64 12.66 14.89 -7.60
C LEU A 64 12.93 16.27 -8.22
N LYS A 65 13.38 17.21 -7.41
CA LYS A 65 13.64 18.58 -7.88
C LYS A 65 14.76 19.23 -7.07
N ASP A 66 15.68 19.88 -7.76
CA ASP A 66 16.71 20.76 -7.15
C ASP A 66 17.49 20.09 -5.98
N GLY A 67 17.80 18.80 -6.11
CA GLY A 67 18.56 18.06 -5.09
C GLY A 67 17.73 17.64 -3.87
N VAL A 68 16.41 17.66 -3.96
CA VAL A 68 15.50 17.18 -2.92
C VAL A 68 14.54 16.10 -3.43
N CYS A 69 14.09 15.27 -2.50
CA CYS A 69 12.98 14.32 -2.69
C CYS A 69 11.72 14.93 -2.09
N ILE A 70 10.65 14.97 -2.85
CA ILE A 70 9.33 15.39 -2.38
C ILE A 70 8.45 14.14 -2.32
N GLY A 71 8.07 13.75 -1.09
CA GLY A 71 7.21 12.61 -0.81
C GLY A 71 5.85 13.05 -0.28
N ARG A 72 4.85 12.18 -0.36
CA ARG A 72 3.50 12.46 0.17
C ARG A 72 3.30 11.82 1.55
N ALA A 73 2.68 12.58 2.44
CA ALA A 73 2.27 12.18 3.78
C ALA A 73 0.84 12.65 4.09
N GLY A 74 0.29 12.30 5.27
CA GLY A 74 -1.03 12.75 5.70
C GLY A 74 -2.14 12.38 4.71
N ALA A 75 -2.21 11.14 4.26
CA ALA A 75 -3.17 10.68 3.25
C ALA A 75 -3.11 11.48 1.92
N GLY A 76 -1.93 11.91 1.53
CA GLY A 76 -1.72 12.69 0.31
C GLY A 76 -1.98 14.20 0.44
N GLN A 77 -2.30 14.68 1.65
CA GLN A 77 -2.62 16.09 1.89
C GLN A 77 -1.39 16.96 2.23
N GLN A 78 -0.24 16.33 2.46
CA GLN A 78 0.98 17.03 2.85
C GLN A 78 2.15 16.55 2.00
N ASP A 79 2.99 17.49 1.58
CA ASP A 79 4.27 17.17 0.97
C ASP A 79 5.38 17.24 2.02
N VAL A 80 6.21 16.22 2.04
CA VAL A 80 7.41 16.15 2.88
C VAL A 80 8.62 16.34 1.99
N VAL A 81 9.33 17.42 2.20
CA VAL A 81 10.57 17.73 1.48
C VAL A 81 11.77 17.25 2.31
N GLN A 82 12.63 16.48 1.71
CA GLN A 82 13.85 15.97 2.32
C GLN A 82 15.03 16.03 1.35
N PRO A 83 16.28 16.07 1.84
CA PRO A 83 17.44 16.02 0.95
C PRO A 83 17.42 14.77 0.07
N LEU A 84 17.99 14.88 -1.13
CA LEU A 84 18.12 13.76 -2.05
C LEU A 84 18.84 12.60 -1.34
N ARG A 85 18.17 11.47 -1.27
CA ARG A 85 18.71 10.23 -0.67
C ARG A 85 19.33 9.35 -1.73
N ARG A 86 20.24 8.50 -1.33
CA ARG A 86 20.82 7.50 -2.21
C ARG A 86 19.80 6.43 -2.64
N LEU A 87 18.91 6.02 -1.70
CA LEU A 87 17.79 5.13 -1.98
C LEU A 87 16.49 5.92 -2.04
N ILE A 88 15.78 5.77 -3.15
CA ILE A 88 14.54 6.47 -3.45
C ILE A 88 13.48 5.44 -3.81
N LEU A 89 12.37 5.44 -3.07
CA LEU A 89 11.20 4.63 -3.37
C LEU A 89 10.15 5.56 -4.00
N ALA A 90 10.01 5.42 -5.33
CA ALA A 90 9.14 6.26 -6.13
C ALA A 90 7.67 5.83 -6.00
N ALA A 91 6.78 6.80 -5.79
CA ALA A 91 5.35 6.55 -5.80
C ALA A 91 4.89 6.06 -7.18
N ALA A 92 3.80 5.31 -7.22
CA ALA A 92 3.16 4.94 -8.47
C ALA A 92 2.74 6.19 -9.25
N GLU A 93 2.77 6.11 -10.57
CA GLU A 93 2.30 7.17 -11.48
C GLU A 93 2.96 8.56 -11.26
N CYS A 94 4.17 8.57 -10.70
CA CYS A 94 4.91 9.81 -10.44
C CYS A 94 5.57 10.41 -11.68
N ALA A 95 5.60 9.70 -12.81
CA ALA A 95 6.14 10.17 -14.08
C ALA A 95 5.35 9.59 -15.26
N GLU A 96 5.22 10.37 -16.31
CA GLU A 96 4.68 9.89 -17.58
C GLU A 96 5.72 9.06 -18.31
N PRO A 97 5.33 7.90 -18.91
CA PRO A 97 6.24 7.12 -19.70
C PRO A 97 6.62 7.89 -20.97
N VAL A 98 7.93 8.05 -21.20
CA VAL A 98 8.45 8.65 -22.42
C VAL A 98 8.91 7.50 -23.34
N SER A 99 8.31 7.43 -24.53
CA SER A 99 8.72 6.48 -25.56
C SER A 99 9.83 7.11 -26.40
N GLU A 100 11.05 6.67 -26.16
CA GLU A 100 12.20 7.02 -26.98
C GLU A 100 12.60 5.87 -27.92
N THR A 101 13.53 6.13 -28.82
CA THR A 101 14.07 5.15 -29.78
C THR A 101 14.54 3.87 -29.06
N ARG A 102 14.13 2.73 -29.58
CA ARG A 102 14.60 1.41 -29.12
C ARG A 102 16.11 1.34 -29.25
N HIS A 103 16.79 0.98 -28.16
CA HIS A 103 18.17 0.54 -28.20
C HIS A 103 18.29 -0.80 -27.46
N GLU A 104 19.26 -1.60 -27.84
CA GLU A 104 19.53 -2.88 -27.20
C GLU A 104 20.30 -2.66 -25.90
N ALA A 105 19.79 -3.21 -24.81
CA ALA A 105 20.49 -3.24 -23.53
C ALA A 105 21.42 -4.45 -23.48
N LEU A 106 22.61 -4.27 -22.93
CA LEU A 106 23.52 -5.37 -22.65
C LEU A 106 22.99 -6.19 -21.48
N GLU A 107 22.63 -7.44 -21.72
CA GLU A 107 22.24 -8.37 -20.66
C GLU A 107 23.46 -8.87 -19.89
N VAL A 108 23.40 -8.76 -18.58
CA VAL A 108 24.46 -9.22 -17.66
C VAL A 108 23.84 -10.11 -16.60
N GLN A 109 24.23 -11.38 -16.59
CA GLN A 109 23.81 -12.32 -15.57
C GLN A 109 24.54 -12.01 -14.26
N LEU A 110 23.77 -11.86 -13.16
CA LEU A 110 24.32 -11.69 -11.82
C LEU A 110 24.47 -13.04 -11.14
N SER A 111 25.67 -13.31 -10.63
CA SER A 111 25.92 -14.44 -9.77
C SER A 111 25.97 -13.96 -8.31
N THR A 112 25.10 -14.49 -7.48
CA THR A 112 25.15 -14.25 -6.04
C THR A 112 25.73 -15.46 -5.34
N ALA A 113 26.53 -15.23 -4.29
CA ALA A 113 27.02 -16.32 -3.45
C ALA A 113 25.81 -17.06 -2.83
N ALA A 114 25.86 -18.39 -2.83
CA ALA A 114 24.83 -19.20 -2.20
C ALA A 114 24.70 -18.84 -0.72
N ALA A 115 23.58 -18.30 -0.33
CA ALA A 115 23.31 -17.86 1.02
C ALA A 115 22.75 -19.03 1.84
N SER A 116 23.61 -19.91 2.31
CA SER A 116 23.25 -21.12 3.08
C SER A 116 22.66 -20.84 4.47
N CYS A 117 22.60 -19.58 4.90
CA CYS A 117 22.17 -19.18 6.25
C CYS A 117 21.00 -18.18 6.25
N LEU A 118 20.32 -17.95 5.13
CA LEU A 118 19.18 -17.02 5.10
C LEU A 118 17.93 -17.69 5.67
N PRO A 119 17.08 -16.94 6.39
CA PRO A 119 15.77 -17.42 6.79
C PRO A 119 14.99 -17.87 5.54
N ARG A 120 14.46 -19.08 5.57
CA ARG A 120 13.59 -19.57 4.51
C ARG A 120 12.21 -19.00 4.72
N ILE A 121 11.72 -18.26 3.73
CA ILE A 121 10.33 -17.83 3.66
C ILE A 121 9.61 -18.82 2.74
N GLU A 122 8.49 -19.36 3.21
CA GLU A 122 7.64 -20.23 2.42
C GLU A 122 6.52 -19.41 1.81
N ASP A 123 6.42 -19.45 0.49
CA ASP A 123 5.31 -18.86 -0.24
C ASP A 123 4.17 -19.88 -0.26
N LEU A 124 3.07 -19.57 0.44
CA LEU A 124 1.88 -20.41 0.50
C LEU A 124 0.95 -20.24 -0.71
N GLY A 125 1.37 -19.44 -1.67
CA GLY A 125 0.60 -19.14 -2.89
C GLY A 125 -0.39 -18.00 -2.73
N ALA A 126 -1.12 -17.73 -3.79
CA ALA A 126 -2.15 -16.70 -3.82
C ALA A 126 -3.38 -17.13 -3.00
N VAL A 127 -3.92 -16.20 -2.23
CA VAL A 127 -5.22 -16.38 -1.59
C VAL A 127 -6.29 -16.39 -2.69
N GLU A 128 -7.21 -17.37 -2.65
CA GLU A 128 -8.36 -17.37 -3.57
C GLU A 128 -9.19 -16.10 -3.36
N VAL A 129 -9.38 -15.36 -4.42
CA VAL A 129 -10.19 -14.13 -4.45
C VAL A 129 -11.35 -14.36 -5.38
N ASP A 130 -12.55 -13.94 -4.97
CA ASP A 130 -13.70 -13.91 -5.87
C ASP A 130 -13.42 -12.95 -7.04
N PRO A 131 -13.35 -13.43 -8.29
CA PRO A 131 -13.07 -12.56 -9.44
C PRO A 131 -14.15 -11.50 -9.68
N ALA A 132 -15.36 -11.71 -9.14
CA ALA A 132 -16.46 -10.75 -9.23
C ALA A 132 -16.41 -9.68 -8.12
N ALA A 133 -15.58 -9.86 -7.09
CA ALA A 133 -15.46 -8.90 -6.01
C ALA A 133 -14.57 -7.72 -6.43
N ILE A 134 -15.12 -6.51 -6.41
CA ILE A 134 -14.34 -5.29 -6.65
C ILE A 134 -13.34 -5.12 -5.49
N PRO A 135 -12.04 -4.94 -5.77
CA PRO A 135 -11.07 -4.60 -4.74
C PRO A 135 -11.48 -3.32 -4.00
N MET A 136 -11.43 -3.34 -2.68
CA MET A 136 -11.90 -2.21 -1.87
C MET A 136 -11.16 -0.89 -2.18
N ALA A 137 -9.90 -0.97 -2.62
CA ALA A 137 -9.12 0.20 -3.03
C ALA A 137 -9.63 0.85 -4.33
N GLU A 138 -10.39 0.12 -5.14
CA GLU A 138 -10.94 0.55 -6.44
C GLU A 138 -12.45 0.80 -6.36
N ALA A 139 -13.07 0.52 -5.22
CA ALA A 139 -14.51 0.63 -5.04
C ALA A 139 -14.95 2.10 -4.95
N GLU A 140 -15.93 2.48 -5.77
CA GLU A 140 -16.53 3.82 -5.73
C GLU A 140 -17.53 4.00 -4.59
N PHE A 141 -18.18 2.90 -4.15
CA PHE A 141 -19.15 2.91 -3.08
C PHE A 141 -18.83 1.81 -2.05
N ILE A 142 -18.57 2.22 -0.82
CA ILE A 142 -18.22 1.32 0.28
C ILE A 142 -19.21 1.46 1.42
N LEU A 143 -19.76 0.33 1.87
CA LEU A 143 -20.48 0.19 3.13
C LEU A 143 -19.56 -0.49 4.14
N SER A 144 -19.17 0.21 5.19
CA SER A 144 -18.19 -0.28 6.16
C SER A 144 -18.81 -0.47 7.53
N GLY A 145 -18.58 -1.64 8.11
CA GLY A 145 -19.12 -2.05 9.40
C GLY A 145 -18.12 -1.91 10.54
N GLY A 146 -18.62 -1.47 11.70
CA GLY A 146 -17.87 -1.41 12.94
C GLY A 146 -18.46 -2.31 14.04
N ASN A 147 -17.86 -2.26 15.22
CA ASN A 147 -18.29 -3.04 16.39
C ASN A 147 -19.70 -2.67 16.90
N GLY A 148 -20.26 -1.55 16.44
CA GLY A 148 -21.65 -1.17 16.77
C GLY A 148 -22.71 -1.99 16.04
N ILE A 149 -22.33 -2.81 15.04
CA ILE A 149 -23.25 -3.69 14.32
C ILE A 149 -23.55 -4.92 15.15
N LYS A 150 -24.84 -5.19 15.34
CA LYS A 150 -25.33 -6.38 16.07
C LYS A 150 -25.77 -7.52 15.15
N ASP A 151 -26.26 -7.19 13.97
CA ASP A 151 -26.72 -8.16 12.95
C ASP A 151 -25.87 -8.00 11.68
N TRP A 152 -24.80 -8.76 11.61
CA TRP A 152 -23.92 -8.77 10.44
C TRP A 152 -24.60 -9.40 9.21
N GLY A 153 -25.54 -10.33 9.42
CA GLY A 153 -26.34 -10.88 8.33
C GLY A 153 -27.21 -9.81 7.64
N LEU A 154 -27.78 -8.90 8.41
CA LEU A 154 -28.49 -7.74 7.87
C LEU A 154 -27.54 -6.79 7.13
N PHE A 155 -26.36 -6.56 7.70
CA PHE A 155 -25.33 -5.72 7.08
C PHE A 155 -24.93 -6.23 5.70
N HIS A 156 -24.62 -7.53 5.55
CA HIS A 156 -24.25 -8.12 4.27
C HIS A 156 -25.39 -8.03 3.25
N ARG A 157 -26.63 -8.29 3.66
CA ARG A 157 -27.79 -8.13 2.78
C ARG A 157 -27.97 -6.68 2.33
N ALA A 158 -27.74 -5.72 3.22
CA ALA A 158 -27.82 -4.30 2.90
C ALA A 158 -26.71 -3.89 1.89
N ALA A 159 -25.48 -4.34 2.10
CA ALA A 159 -24.37 -4.09 1.16
C ALA A 159 -24.69 -4.63 -0.23
N THR A 160 -25.18 -5.86 -0.32
CA THR A 160 -25.60 -6.48 -1.58
C THR A 160 -26.74 -5.71 -2.25
N ALA A 161 -27.78 -5.36 -1.50
CA ALA A 161 -28.95 -4.62 -2.03
C ALA A 161 -28.58 -3.21 -2.54
N LEU A 162 -27.57 -2.58 -1.94
CA LEU A 162 -27.06 -1.28 -2.33
C LEU A 162 -26.02 -1.35 -3.45
N GLY A 163 -25.53 -2.53 -3.81
CA GLY A 163 -24.39 -2.69 -4.71
C GLY A 163 -23.09 -2.11 -4.14
N ALA A 164 -22.95 -2.09 -2.82
CA ALA A 164 -21.79 -1.53 -2.14
C ALA A 164 -20.72 -2.60 -1.90
N THR A 165 -19.46 -2.22 -2.06
CA THR A 165 -18.35 -3.03 -1.60
C THR A 165 -18.27 -2.99 -0.08
N GLU A 166 -18.12 -4.14 0.55
CA GLU A 166 -18.04 -4.23 2.00
C GLU A 166 -16.67 -3.87 2.52
N GLY A 167 -16.64 -3.07 3.60
CA GLY A 167 -15.47 -2.77 4.38
C GLY A 167 -15.72 -2.98 5.88
N ALA A 168 -14.67 -2.97 6.68
CA ALA A 168 -14.79 -3.13 8.13
C ALA A 168 -13.76 -2.30 8.92
N SER A 169 -14.09 -1.97 10.15
CA SER A 169 -13.13 -1.45 11.11
C SER A 169 -12.18 -2.56 11.57
N ARG A 170 -11.00 -2.17 12.07
CA ARG A 170 -10.04 -3.13 12.64
C ARG A 170 -10.68 -4.01 13.72
N VAL A 171 -11.47 -3.43 14.61
CA VAL A 171 -12.11 -4.20 15.69
C VAL A 171 -13.07 -5.25 15.14
N ALA A 172 -13.87 -4.93 14.13
CA ALA A 172 -14.76 -5.89 13.50
C ALA A 172 -13.99 -7.05 12.79
N VAL A 173 -12.83 -6.75 12.25
CA VAL A 173 -11.93 -7.79 11.66
C VAL A 173 -11.28 -8.62 12.75
N ASP A 174 -10.77 -8.01 13.81
CA ASP A 174 -10.15 -8.70 14.94
C ASP A 174 -11.16 -9.62 15.66
N ASP A 175 -12.44 -9.23 15.68
CA ASP A 175 -13.55 -10.03 16.22
C ASP A 175 -14.05 -11.12 15.24
N GLY A 176 -13.47 -11.21 14.03
CA GLY A 176 -13.75 -12.26 13.05
C GLY A 176 -15.00 -12.07 12.21
N PHE A 177 -15.62 -10.89 12.22
CA PHE A 177 -16.81 -10.61 11.41
C PHE A 177 -16.51 -10.41 9.92
N MET A 178 -15.28 -10.01 9.59
CA MET A 178 -14.81 -9.86 8.21
C MET A 178 -13.35 -10.25 8.08
N GLY A 179 -12.94 -10.60 6.85
CA GLY A 179 -11.55 -10.89 6.53
C GLY A 179 -10.67 -9.63 6.57
N ARG A 180 -9.37 -9.83 6.77
CA ARG A 180 -8.40 -8.75 6.92
C ARG A 180 -8.26 -7.87 5.67
N GLU A 181 -8.54 -8.41 4.51
CA GLU A 181 -8.57 -7.71 3.22
C GLU A 181 -9.67 -6.63 3.15
N ARG A 182 -10.66 -6.72 4.05
CA ARG A 182 -11.76 -5.75 4.20
C ARG A 182 -11.49 -4.68 5.25
N GLN A 183 -10.35 -4.74 5.93
CA GLN A 183 -10.00 -3.75 6.96
C GLN A 183 -9.66 -2.39 6.34
N VAL A 184 -10.40 -1.36 6.74
CA VAL A 184 -10.14 0.05 6.37
C VAL A 184 -9.30 0.73 7.44
N GLY A 185 -8.30 1.49 7.04
CA GLY A 185 -7.51 2.29 7.96
C GLY A 185 -6.01 2.26 7.69
N ALA A 186 -5.23 2.90 8.55
CA ALA A 186 -3.78 3.03 8.42
C ALA A 186 -3.03 1.68 8.39
N SER A 187 -3.57 0.67 9.08
CA SER A 187 -3.03 -0.70 9.11
C SER A 187 -3.76 -1.66 8.16
N GLY A 188 -4.68 -1.16 7.35
CA GLY A 188 -5.47 -1.90 6.37
C GLY A 188 -5.40 -1.26 4.98
N VAL A 189 -6.53 -1.23 4.30
CA VAL A 189 -6.67 -0.62 2.98
C VAL A 189 -7.02 0.87 3.13
N TRP A 190 -6.34 1.69 2.35
CA TRP A 190 -6.71 3.09 2.15
C TRP A 190 -7.67 3.16 0.96
N VAL A 191 -8.78 3.85 1.16
CA VAL A 191 -9.86 3.90 0.17
C VAL A 191 -10.08 5.33 -0.32
N THR A 192 -10.47 5.42 -1.61
CA THR A 192 -10.71 6.69 -2.32
C THR A 192 -12.13 6.71 -2.90
N ALA A 193 -13.08 6.09 -2.21
CA ALA A 193 -14.45 5.93 -2.67
C ALA A 193 -15.15 7.29 -2.85
N ARG A 194 -16.02 7.38 -3.85
CA ARG A 194 -16.93 8.52 -4.00
C ARG A 194 -17.91 8.63 -2.85
N VAL A 195 -18.36 7.49 -2.31
CA VAL A 195 -19.23 7.44 -1.14
C VAL A 195 -18.73 6.37 -0.18
N TYR A 196 -18.49 6.76 1.05
CA TYR A 196 -18.13 5.88 2.14
C TYR A 196 -19.16 5.96 3.25
N VAL A 197 -19.87 4.87 3.53
CA VAL A 197 -20.88 4.79 4.59
C VAL A 197 -20.33 3.99 5.75
N ALA A 198 -20.15 4.64 6.90
CA ALA A 198 -19.66 4.04 8.14
C ALA A 198 -20.82 3.69 9.06
N VAL A 199 -21.03 2.41 9.36
CA VAL A 199 -22.11 1.93 10.23
C VAL A 199 -21.52 1.40 11.53
N GLY A 200 -21.85 2.01 12.66
CA GLY A 200 -21.38 1.58 13.98
C GLY A 200 -19.87 1.68 14.17
N ILE A 201 -19.20 2.61 13.50
CA ILE A 201 -17.76 2.87 13.59
C ILE A 201 -17.53 4.14 14.41
N SER A 202 -16.71 4.07 15.46
CA SER A 202 -16.42 5.20 16.34
C SER A 202 -15.53 6.28 15.73
N GLY A 203 -14.70 5.91 14.74
CA GLY A 203 -13.82 6.87 14.07
C GLY A 203 -12.46 7.04 14.74
N ALA A 204 -11.83 5.96 15.17
CA ALA A 204 -10.44 6.01 15.62
C ALA A 204 -9.55 6.65 14.53
N ILE A 205 -8.52 7.38 14.96
CA ILE A 205 -7.61 8.14 14.05
C ILE A 205 -7.09 7.29 12.91
N GLN A 206 -6.72 6.03 13.18
CA GLN A 206 -6.21 5.10 12.18
C GLN A 206 -7.27 4.77 11.11
N HIS A 207 -8.53 4.68 11.49
CA HIS A 207 -9.64 4.46 10.55
C HIS A 207 -9.88 5.70 9.69
N LEU A 208 -9.95 6.88 10.33
CA LEU A 208 -10.16 8.16 9.66
C LEU A 208 -9.05 8.47 8.64
N GLN A 209 -7.80 8.07 8.92
CA GLN A 209 -6.70 8.18 7.97
C GLN A 209 -6.96 7.38 6.69
N GLY A 210 -7.53 6.17 6.81
CA GLY A 210 -7.81 5.31 5.67
C GLY A 210 -8.91 5.80 4.73
N ILE A 211 -9.77 6.70 5.21
CA ILE A 211 -10.89 7.29 4.45
C ILE A 211 -10.67 8.75 4.10
N GLY A 212 -9.50 9.29 4.40
CA GLY A 212 -9.20 10.73 4.24
C GLY A 212 -9.36 11.25 2.81
N ALA A 213 -9.25 10.38 1.82
CA ALA A 213 -9.39 10.70 0.40
C ALA A 213 -10.77 10.36 -0.20
N CYS A 214 -11.74 9.93 0.61
CA CYS A 214 -13.11 9.72 0.15
C CYS A 214 -13.83 11.06 -0.10
N ASP A 215 -14.61 11.14 -1.16
CA ASP A 215 -15.31 12.38 -1.54
C ASP A 215 -16.45 12.71 -0.57
N LYS A 216 -17.25 11.70 -0.21
CA LYS A 216 -18.37 11.82 0.72
C LYS A 216 -18.34 10.73 1.79
N VAL A 217 -18.48 11.15 3.03
CA VAL A 217 -18.56 10.26 4.18
C VAL A 217 -19.93 10.38 4.86
N VAL A 218 -20.61 9.25 5.00
CA VAL A 218 -21.88 9.16 5.74
C VAL A 218 -21.63 8.34 6.99
N ALA A 219 -22.07 8.81 8.15
CA ALA A 219 -21.98 8.08 9.40
C ALA A 219 -23.38 7.66 9.88
N ILE A 220 -23.53 6.39 10.25
CA ILE A 220 -24.71 5.86 10.93
C ILE A 220 -24.24 5.34 12.28
N ASN A 221 -24.61 6.01 13.36
CA ASN A 221 -24.09 5.70 14.69
C ASN A 221 -25.08 6.10 15.79
N LEU A 222 -25.13 5.34 16.86
CA LEU A 222 -25.96 5.67 18.04
C LEU A 222 -25.28 6.74 18.93
N ASP A 223 -23.98 6.98 18.78
CA ASP A 223 -23.23 8.00 19.53
C ASP A 223 -23.03 9.25 18.68
N PRO A 224 -23.78 10.34 18.95
CA PRO A 224 -23.63 11.60 18.22
C PRO A 224 -22.28 12.30 18.50
N GLY A 225 -21.60 11.92 19.56
CA GLY A 225 -20.31 12.51 19.96
C GLY A 225 -19.09 11.85 19.36
N CYS A 226 -19.22 10.73 18.67
CA CYS A 226 -18.07 9.98 18.14
C CYS A 226 -17.36 10.72 17.00
N ASP A 227 -16.08 10.42 16.81
CA ASP A 227 -15.24 11.13 15.83
C ASP A 227 -15.63 10.83 14.37
N MET A 228 -16.24 9.68 14.10
CA MET A 228 -16.79 9.38 12.77
C MET A 228 -17.93 10.33 12.41
N VAL A 229 -18.85 10.61 13.35
CA VAL A 229 -19.95 11.56 13.15
C VAL A 229 -19.41 12.97 12.91
N LYS A 230 -18.40 13.39 13.67
CA LYS A 230 -17.76 14.71 13.48
C LYS A 230 -17.06 14.84 12.14
N ARG A 231 -16.51 13.74 11.58
CA ARG A 231 -15.83 13.71 10.27
C ARG A 231 -16.80 13.65 9.10
N ALA A 232 -17.99 13.09 9.30
CA ALA A 232 -18.95 12.79 8.25
C ALA A 232 -19.56 14.06 7.63
N ASP A 233 -19.83 14.00 6.32
CA ASP A 233 -20.62 15.04 5.61
C ASP A 233 -22.11 14.95 5.99
N VAL A 234 -22.60 13.73 6.26
CA VAL A 234 -23.98 13.45 6.68
C VAL A 234 -23.96 12.41 7.80
N SER A 235 -24.76 12.62 8.83
CA SER A 235 -24.88 11.69 9.95
C SER A 235 -26.32 11.32 10.24
N VAL A 236 -26.53 10.05 10.57
CA VAL A 236 -27.80 9.48 11.06
C VAL A 236 -27.54 8.92 12.45
N ILE A 237 -28.30 9.37 13.44
CA ILE A 237 -28.18 8.97 14.84
C ILE A 237 -29.34 8.04 15.23
#